data_96600d950971d890f8046df78e6427c2
#
_entry.id   96600d950971d890f8046df78e6427c2
#
_cell.length_a   1.000
_cell.length_b   1.000
_cell.length_c   1.000
_cell.angle_alpha   90.00
_cell.angle_beta   90.00
_cell.angle_gamma   90.00
#
_symmetry.space_group_name_H-M   'P 1'
#
loop_
_entity.id
_entity.type
_entity.pdbx_description
1 polymer ?
#
loop_
_entity_poly.entity_id
_entity_poly.type
_entity_poly.pdbx_seq_one_letter_code
_entity_poly.pdbx_strand_id
1 'polypeptide(L)'
;MERVAVAAAGAAVAPRLAGAESPVSPVAVAKCASYGAELRPALARMFDQLGGLGRLVKGKTVVIKVNLTGSPDQRLGHLPNERTYWTHPAVIGTTIHLMGVAGAKRIRIVESPWATAEPLQDYMLAANWEPRDLENAAPRVEFENTNYLGSGKHYVRMMTPHGGHIFRGFDLNHSYSDCDVFVSIAKLKEHVTTGVTLSMKNCFGITPCTIYGDGAGIQEPGVVPRGGRGPIHSGNRQPSASALPENDPSSPRDAGYRVPRVVADLAAARPIHLAIIDGIESINRGEGAWIRGVLPVQPRVLIAGLNPVCTDAVAMAVMGFEPMADRGGAPFERCDSTLRLAEELGVGSRDLRRIEIVGAPIAKARFDFRSTWKKAESSVPARMRFPG
;
A
#
# COMPACT_ATOMS: atom_id res chain seq x y z
N MET A 1 59.15 -0.96 -2.47
CA MET A 1 57.93 -0.22 -2.04
C MET A 1 57.12 0.09 -3.29
N GLU A 2 56.32 -0.82 -3.74
CA GLU A 2 55.41 -0.64 -4.86
C GLU A 2 54.08 -0.06 -4.35
N ARG A 3 53.67 1.05 -4.91
CA ARG A 3 52.36 1.67 -4.64
C ARG A 3 51.33 0.99 -5.52
N VAL A 4 50.43 0.17 -4.91
CA VAL A 4 49.25 -0.33 -5.56
C VAL A 4 48.20 0.79 -5.65
N ALA A 5 47.91 1.24 -6.85
CA ALA A 5 46.83 2.19 -7.12
C ALA A 5 45.51 1.43 -7.10
N VAL A 6 44.66 1.71 -6.11
CA VAL A 6 43.26 1.27 -6.08
C VAL A 6 42.46 2.18 -7.01
N ALA A 7 42.07 1.65 -8.15
CA ALA A 7 41.13 2.32 -9.04
C ALA A 7 39.72 2.26 -8.43
N ALA A 8 39.16 3.42 -8.08
CA ALA A 8 37.77 3.56 -7.70
C ALA A 8 36.90 3.30 -8.95
N ALA A 9 36.28 2.12 -9.01
CA ALA A 9 35.26 1.83 -10.00
C ALA A 9 33.99 2.62 -9.62
N GLY A 10 33.78 3.75 -10.25
CA GLY A 10 32.50 4.47 -10.22
C GLY A 10 31.42 3.55 -10.80
N ALA A 11 30.43 3.21 -9.99
CA ALA A 11 29.24 2.50 -10.46
C ALA A 11 28.52 3.38 -11.48
N ALA A 12 28.69 3.09 -12.77
CA ALA A 12 27.92 3.70 -13.84
C ALA A 12 26.47 3.29 -13.66
N VAL A 13 25.61 4.24 -13.36
CA VAL A 13 24.17 4.09 -13.46
C VAL A 13 23.88 3.72 -14.93
N ALA A 14 23.38 2.52 -15.15
CA ALA A 14 23.04 2.09 -16.50
C ALA A 14 22.03 3.06 -17.11
N PRO A 15 22.19 3.46 -18.39
CA PRO A 15 21.28 4.40 -19.00
C PRO A 15 19.86 3.83 -19.01
N ARG A 16 18.89 4.61 -18.51
CA ARG A 16 17.47 4.33 -18.67
C ARG A 16 17.21 4.02 -20.15
N LEU A 17 16.43 2.97 -20.43
CA LEU A 17 15.88 2.74 -21.76
C LEU A 17 14.98 3.94 -22.09
N ALA A 18 15.55 4.96 -22.71
CA ALA A 18 14.82 6.10 -23.25
C ALA A 18 13.97 5.56 -24.40
N GLY A 19 12.64 5.48 -24.20
CA GLY A 19 11.70 5.20 -25.28
C GLY A 19 10.59 4.17 -25.04
N ALA A 20 10.67 3.33 -24.00
CA ALA A 20 9.54 2.45 -23.70
C ALA A 20 8.46 3.23 -22.92
N GLU A 21 7.26 3.34 -23.49
CA GLU A 21 6.14 3.93 -22.78
C GLU A 21 5.76 3.11 -21.56
N SER A 22 5.52 3.80 -20.42
CA SER A 22 5.05 3.12 -19.19
C SER A 22 3.75 2.38 -19.44
N PRO A 23 3.60 1.12 -18.92
CA PRO A 23 2.42 0.32 -19.17
C PRO A 23 1.15 0.97 -18.61
N VAL A 24 0.04 0.77 -19.29
CA VAL A 24 -1.28 1.23 -18.89
C VAL A 24 -2.26 0.07 -18.80
N SER A 25 -3.29 0.23 -18.00
CA SER A 25 -4.35 -0.76 -17.85
C SER A 25 -5.65 -0.06 -17.47
N PRO A 26 -6.81 -0.59 -17.87
CA PRO A 26 -8.11 -0.06 -17.46
C PRO A 26 -8.26 -0.03 -15.94
N VAL A 27 -9.01 0.96 -15.44
CA VAL A 27 -9.36 1.11 -14.04
C VAL A 27 -10.87 1.19 -13.89
N ALA A 28 -11.43 0.31 -13.09
CA ALA A 28 -12.84 0.27 -12.76
C ALA A 28 -13.16 1.16 -11.55
N VAL A 29 -14.20 1.97 -11.67
CA VAL A 29 -14.71 2.84 -10.61
C VAL A 29 -16.18 2.53 -10.38
N ALA A 30 -16.59 2.31 -9.13
CA ALA A 30 -17.97 2.08 -8.77
C ALA A 30 -18.40 2.95 -7.59
N LYS A 31 -19.60 3.54 -7.66
CA LYS A 31 -20.25 4.10 -6.47
C LYS A 31 -20.76 2.93 -5.62
N CYS A 32 -20.52 3.00 -4.32
CA CYS A 32 -20.97 2.01 -3.34
C CYS A 32 -21.24 2.74 -2.02
N ALA A 33 -22.49 2.82 -1.62
CA ALA A 33 -22.91 3.67 -0.50
C ALA A 33 -22.60 3.06 0.86
N SER A 34 -22.51 1.70 0.93
CA SER A 34 -22.30 0.97 2.17
C SER A 34 -21.57 -0.35 1.94
N TYR A 35 -21.18 -0.99 3.04
CA TYR A 35 -20.62 -2.36 3.04
C TYR A 35 -21.68 -3.46 3.02
N GLY A 36 -22.95 -3.12 2.75
CA GLY A 36 -24.09 -4.04 2.73
C GLY A 36 -24.30 -4.78 1.41
N ALA A 37 -25.57 -5.03 1.06
CA ALA A 37 -25.97 -5.87 -0.06
C ALA A 37 -25.45 -5.42 -1.44
N GLU A 38 -25.16 -4.13 -1.60
CA GLU A 38 -24.64 -3.56 -2.86
C GLU A 38 -23.15 -3.84 -3.11
N LEU A 39 -22.37 -4.17 -2.06
CA LEU A 39 -20.91 -4.35 -2.15
C LEU A 39 -20.52 -5.48 -3.12
N ARG A 40 -21.12 -6.66 -2.95
CA ARG A 40 -20.78 -7.82 -3.79
C ARG A 40 -21.13 -7.60 -5.27
N PRO A 41 -22.33 -7.14 -5.65
CA PRO A 41 -22.61 -6.80 -7.04
C PRO A 41 -21.68 -5.70 -7.62
N ALA A 42 -21.29 -4.71 -6.81
CA ALA A 42 -20.37 -3.66 -7.25
C ALA A 42 -18.99 -4.23 -7.58
N LEU A 43 -18.37 -4.99 -6.66
CA LEU A 43 -17.06 -5.61 -6.88
C LEU A 43 -17.11 -6.61 -8.05
N ALA A 44 -18.16 -7.45 -8.16
CA ALA A 44 -18.30 -8.40 -9.26
C ALA A 44 -18.30 -7.69 -10.62
N ARG A 45 -19.13 -6.64 -10.79
CA ARG A 45 -19.15 -5.84 -12.02
C ARG A 45 -17.81 -5.19 -12.33
N MET A 46 -17.12 -4.65 -11.33
CA MET A 46 -15.79 -4.05 -11.53
C MET A 46 -14.78 -5.09 -12.05
N PHE A 47 -14.78 -6.28 -11.46
CA PHE A 47 -13.88 -7.35 -11.92
C PHE A 47 -14.24 -7.86 -13.32
N ASP A 48 -15.54 -7.95 -13.67
CA ASP A 48 -15.98 -8.30 -15.02
C ASP A 48 -15.51 -7.26 -16.04
N GLN A 49 -15.61 -5.95 -15.71
CA GLN A 49 -15.13 -4.86 -16.53
C GLN A 49 -13.60 -4.87 -16.73
N LEU A 50 -12.86 -5.46 -15.80
CA LEU A 50 -11.42 -5.67 -15.91
C LEU A 50 -11.03 -6.99 -16.60
N GLY A 51 -12.00 -7.69 -17.20
CA GLY A 51 -11.80 -8.94 -17.97
C GLY A 51 -12.00 -10.22 -17.16
N GLY A 52 -12.58 -10.13 -15.97
CA GLY A 52 -13.01 -11.26 -15.13
C GLY A 52 -11.90 -11.85 -14.24
N LEU A 53 -12.25 -12.16 -12.99
CA LEU A 53 -11.31 -12.77 -12.03
C LEU A 53 -10.79 -14.14 -12.47
N GLY A 54 -11.58 -14.93 -13.20
CA GLY A 54 -11.16 -16.27 -13.61
C GLY A 54 -9.87 -16.28 -14.43
N ARG A 55 -9.65 -15.28 -15.29
CA ARG A 55 -8.38 -15.11 -16.04
C ARG A 55 -7.19 -14.88 -15.10
N LEU A 56 -7.43 -14.19 -14.00
CA LEU A 56 -6.38 -13.81 -13.07
C LEU A 56 -6.07 -14.92 -12.06
N VAL A 57 -7.09 -15.58 -11.48
CA VAL A 57 -6.94 -16.39 -10.26
C VAL A 57 -7.23 -17.87 -10.42
N LYS A 58 -7.85 -18.33 -11.52
CA LYS A 58 -8.25 -19.76 -11.66
C LYS A 58 -7.08 -20.71 -11.55
N GLY A 59 -7.14 -21.66 -10.61
CA GLY A 59 -6.11 -22.65 -10.35
C GLY A 59 -4.85 -22.11 -9.65
N LYS A 60 -4.83 -20.83 -9.26
CA LYS A 60 -3.66 -20.14 -8.76
C LYS A 60 -3.68 -19.94 -7.24
N THR A 61 -2.50 -19.76 -6.67
CA THR A 61 -2.29 -19.25 -5.30
C THR A 61 -2.32 -17.71 -5.33
N VAL A 62 -3.25 -17.14 -4.58
CA VAL A 62 -3.43 -15.69 -4.45
C VAL A 62 -2.95 -15.23 -3.08
N VAL A 63 -2.17 -14.17 -3.04
CA VAL A 63 -1.81 -13.47 -1.80
C VAL A 63 -2.49 -12.11 -1.79
N ILE A 64 -3.21 -11.82 -0.72
CA ILE A 64 -3.93 -10.56 -0.50
C ILE A 64 -3.27 -9.80 0.63
N LYS A 65 -2.59 -8.69 0.32
CA LYS A 65 -2.10 -7.72 1.30
C LYS A 65 -3.25 -6.78 1.64
N VAL A 66 -3.66 -6.81 2.90
CA VAL A 66 -4.66 -5.90 3.46
C VAL A 66 -4.02 -4.62 4.01
N ASN A 67 -4.79 -3.64 4.46
CA ASN A 67 -4.27 -2.41 5.08
C ASN A 67 -4.73 -2.34 6.54
N LEU A 68 -3.91 -2.85 7.46
CA LEU A 68 -4.14 -2.86 8.90
C LEU A 68 -3.00 -2.10 9.60
N THR A 69 -2.78 -0.84 9.23
CA THR A 69 -1.70 -0.02 9.78
C THR A 69 -2.00 0.47 11.19
N GLY A 70 -0.96 0.67 12.01
CA GLY A 70 -1.11 1.04 13.43
C GLY A 70 -1.49 -0.16 14.30
N SER A 71 -1.97 0.07 15.51
CA SER A 71 -2.40 -0.96 16.46
C SER A 71 -3.93 -1.05 16.53
N PRO A 72 -4.52 -2.21 16.84
CA PRO A 72 -5.98 -2.39 16.95
C PRO A 72 -6.68 -1.46 17.93
N ASP A 73 -5.98 -1.02 18.97
CA ASP A 73 -6.48 -0.12 20.02
C ASP A 73 -6.40 1.37 19.64
N GLN A 74 -5.67 1.72 18.59
CA GLN A 74 -5.55 3.10 18.10
C GLN A 74 -6.80 3.50 17.31
N ARG A 75 -7.87 3.89 18.00
CA ARG A 75 -9.15 4.26 17.39
C ARG A 75 -9.28 5.76 17.23
N LEU A 76 -9.99 6.19 16.19
CA LEU A 76 -10.42 7.58 16.01
C LEU A 76 -11.71 7.82 16.80
N GLY A 77 -11.56 8.26 18.05
CA GLY A 77 -12.67 8.36 18.99
C GLY A 77 -13.27 6.99 19.27
N HIS A 78 -14.58 6.85 19.08
CA HIS A 78 -15.30 5.58 19.26
C HIS A 78 -15.48 4.77 17.97
N LEU A 79 -15.01 5.29 16.83
CA LEU A 79 -15.16 4.61 15.55
C LEU A 79 -14.22 3.41 15.44
N PRO A 80 -14.69 2.26 14.96
CA PRO A 80 -13.84 1.12 14.68
C PRO A 80 -12.85 1.42 13.55
N ASN A 81 -11.69 0.75 13.56
CA ASN A 81 -10.59 1.02 12.64
C ASN A 81 -10.97 0.81 11.17
N GLU A 82 -11.79 -0.20 10.86
CA GLU A 82 -12.27 -0.51 9.52
C GLU A 82 -13.18 0.57 8.91
N ARG A 83 -13.85 1.36 9.76
CA ARG A 83 -14.66 2.50 9.31
C ARG A 83 -13.84 3.78 9.14
N THR A 84 -12.55 3.70 9.40
CA THR A 84 -11.65 4.86 9.37
C THR A 84 -10.46 4.60 8.45
N TYR A 85 -9.40 4.01 8.93
CA TYR A 85 -8.13 3.92 8.20
C TYR A 85 -7.68 2.49 7.86
N TRP A 86 -8.38 1.44 8.31
CA TRP A 86 -8.18 0.06 7.88
C TRP A 86 -9.09 -0.31 6.70
N THR A 87 -8.67 -1.25 5.87
CA THR A 87 -9.57 -1.87 4.89
C THR A 87 -10.69 -2.60 5.61
N HIS A 88 -11.92 -2.42 5.17
CA HIS A 88 -13.08 -3.02 5.82
C HIS A 88 -13.15 -4.54 5.57
N PRO A 89 -13.45 -5.38 6.60
CA PRO A 89 -13.49 -6.84 6.47
C PRO A 89 -14.51 -7.32 5.43
N ALA A 90 -15.62 -6.60 5.22
CA ALA A 90 -16.57 -6.93 4.18
C ALA A 90 -15.98 -6.83 2.77
N VAL A 91 -15.10 -5.84 2.48
CA VAL A 91 -14.40 -5.73 1.19
C VAL A 91 -13.44 -6.90 1.03
N ILE A 92 -12.70 -7.23 2.08
CA ILE A 92 -11.76 -8.37 2.09
C ILE A 92 -12.53 -9.68 1.85
N GLY A 93 -13.53 -9.98 2.66
CA GLY A 93 -14.31 -11.21 2.58
C GLY A 93 -15.06 -11.36 1.25
N THR A 94 -15.66 -10.28 0.75
CA THR A 94 -16.32 -10.30 -0.57
C THR A 94 -15.32 -10.56 -1.69
N THR A 95 -14.12 -9.97 -1.63
CA THR A 95 -13.06 -10.23 -2.61
C THR A 95 -12.62 -11.69 -2.57
N ILE A 96 -12.38 -12.24 -1.38
CA ILE A 96 -12.03 -13.66 -1.17
C ILE A 96 -13.11 -14.57 -1.76
N HIS A 97 -14.39 -14.30 -1.44
CA HIS A 97 -15.51 -15.07 -1.96
C HIS A 97 -15.54 -15.07 -3.50
N LEU A 98 -15.46 -13.90 -4.13
CA LEU A 98 -15.47 -13.79 -5.58
C LEU A 98 -14.27 -14.48 -6.24
N MET A 99 -13.08 -14.42 -5.62
CA MET A 99 -11.90 -15.17 -6.08
C MET A 99 -12.06 -16.68 -5.92
N GLY A 100 -12.67 -17.14 -4.82
CA GLY A 100 -13.02 -18.55 -4.61
C GLY A 100 -13.99 -19.07 -5.67
N VAL A 101 -15.08 -18.32 -5.94
CA VAL A 101 -16.04 -18.63 -7.02
C VAL A 101 -15.35 -18.64 -8.40
N ALA A 102 -14.39 -17.75 -8.62
CA ALA A 102 -13.60 -17.70 -9.85
C ALA A 102 -12.54 -18.82 -9.96
N GLY A 103 -12.45 -19.71 -8.96
CA GLY A 103 -11.60 -20.90 -8.98
C GLY A 103 -10.18 -20.70 -8.47
N ALA A 104 -9.91 -19.73 -7.59
CA ALA A 104 -8.64 -19.62 -6.90
C ALA A 104 -8.35 -20.92 -6.13
N LYS A 105 -7.13 -21.48 -6.29
CA LYS A 105 -6.70 -22.72 -5.64
C LYS A 105 -6.45 -22.53 -4.15
N ARG A 106 -5.90 -21.36 -3.78
CA ARG A 106 -5.52 -21.01 -2.41
C ARG A 106 -5.50 -19.50 -2.29
N ILE A 107 -6.00 -18.98 -1.20
CA ILE A 107 -5.95 -17.54 -0.90
C ILE A 107 -5.25 -17.37 0.44
N ARG A 108 -4.23 -16.52 0.49
CA ARG A 108 -3.53 -16.19 1.72
C ARG A 108 -3.69 -14.69 2.00
N ILE A 109 -4.25 -14.37 3.16
CA ILE A 109 -4.38 -13.01 3.67
C ILE A 109 -3.10 -12.70 4.44
N VAL A 110 -2.43 -11.61 4.10
CA VAL A 110 -1.14 -11.27 4.66
C VAL A 110 -1.09 -9.80 5.11
N GLU A 111 -0.35 -9.57 6.18
CA GLU A 111 0.05 -8.27 6.67
C GLU A 111 1.38 -8.39 7.42
N SER A 112 2.18 -7.33 7.42
CA SER A 112 3.24 -7.14 8.43
C SER A 112 2.75 -6.08 9.41
N PRO A 113 1.94 -6.44 10.41
CA PRO A 113 1.36 -5.47 11.34
C PRO A 113 2.45 -4.75 12.11
N TRP A 114 2.11 -3.60 12.68
CA TRP A 114 3.08 -2.81 13.41
C TRP A 114 3.58 -3.54 14.65
N ALA A 115 4.89 -3.82 14.65
CA ALA A 115 5.65 -4.33 15.79
C ALA A 115 5.09 -5.57 16.52
N THR A 116 4.44 -6.52 15.81
CA THR A 116 3.99 -7.78 16.39
C THR A 116 4.43 -9.01 15.61
N ALA A 117 4.75 -10.10 16.34
CA ALA A 117 5.00 -11.43 15.81
C ALA A 117 3.80 -12.38 15.99
N GLU A 118 2.73 -11.91 16.61
CA GLU A 118 1.54 -12.71 16.88
C GLU A 118 0.84 -13.13 15.58
N PRO A 119 0.07 -14.22 15.60
CA PRO A 119 -0.78 -14.60 14.49
C PRO A 119 -1.64 -13.43 14.00
N LEU A 120 -1.84 -13.32 12.69
CA LEU A 120 -2.64 -12.24 12.13
C LEU A 120 -4.10 -12.26 12.61
N GLN A 121 -4.60 -13.46 12.94
CA GLN A 121 -5.94 -13.65 13.51
C GLN A 121 -6.08 -12.95 14.88
N ASP A 122 -5.06 -13.04 15.74
CA ASP A 122 -5.08 -12.39 17.07
C ASP A 122 -5.14 -10.87 16.92
N TYR A 123 -4.44 -10.33 15.92
CA TYR A 123 -4.50 -8.91 15.58
C TYR A 123 -5.89 -8.48 15.09
N MET A 124 -6.57 -9.33 14.34
CA MET A 124 -7.95 -9.11 13.89
C MET A 124 -8.95 -9.22 15.04
N LEU A 125 -8.81 -10.24 15.90
CA LEU A 125 -9.63 -10.43 17.11
C LEU A 125 -9.52 -9.22 18.05
N ALA A 126 -8.32 -8.67 18.24
CA ALA A 126 -8.12 -7.45 19.03
C ALA A 126 -8.86 -6.22 18.47
N ALA A 127 -9.19 -6.21 17.18
CA ALA A 127 -10.03 -5.19 16.54
C ALA A 127 -11.53 -5.54 16.55
N ASN A 128 -11.94 -6.61 17.23
CA ASN A 128 -13.28 -7.18 17.24
C ASN A 128 -13.75 -7.72 15.87
N TRP A 129 -12.83 -8.21 15.05
CA TRP A 129 -13.19 -8.96 13.84
C TRP A 129 -13.29 -10.44 14.18
N GLU A 130 -14.11 -11.18 13.43
CA GLU A 130 -14.16 -12.64 13.48
C GLU A 130 -13.38 -13.20 12.27
N PRO A 131 -12.14 -13.71 12.45
CA PRO A 131 -11.32 -14.22 11.35
C PRO A 131 -12.00 -15.37 10.58
N ARG A 132 -12.84 -16.16 11.25
CA ARG A 132 -13.58 -17.27 10.61
C ARG A 132 -14.51 -16.82 9.50
N ASP A 133 -15.05 -15.60 9.57
CA ASP A 133 -15.88 -15.05 8.49
C ASP A 133 -15.08 -14.90 7.19
N LEU A 134 -13.80 -14.52 7.30
CA LEU A 134 -12.90 -14.43 6.17
C LEU A 134 -12.42 -15.82 5.73
N GLU A 135 -12.13 -16.72 6.66
CA GLU A 135 -11.70 -18.10 6.40
C GLU A 135 -12.76 -18.89 5.65
N ASN A 136 -14.04 -18.73 6.01
CA ASN A 136 -15.17 -19.38 5.39
C ASN A 136 -15.61 -18.75 4.05
N ALA A 137 -15.02 -17.64 3.63
CA ALA A 137 -15.40 -16.96 2.39
C ALA A 137 -14.98 -17.72 1.11
N ALA A 138 -13.99 -18.64 1.20
CA ALA A 138 -13.58 -19.53 0.12
C ALA A 138 -13.04 -20.87 0.68
N PRO A 139 -12.92 -21.93 -0.15
CA PRO A 139 -12.56 -23.28 0.33
C PRO A 139 -11.18 -23.41 1.00
N ARG A 140 -10.22 -22.55 0.64
CA ARG A 140 -8.86 -22.58 1.19
C ARG A 140 -8.33 -21.18 1.40
N VAL A 141 -8.57 -20.64 2.58
CA VAL A 141 -8.09 -19.36 3.04
C VAL A 141 -7.11 -19.55 4.20
N GLU A 142 -6.02 -18.83 4.19
CA GLU A 142 -4.97 -18.87 5.20
C GLU A 142 -4.58 -17.45 5.60
N PHE A 143 -4.07 -17.30 6.83
CA PHE A 143 -3.58 -16.02 7.34
C PHE A 143 -2.08 -16.11 7.59
N GLU A 144 -1.37 -14.99 7.40
CA GLU A 144 0.03 -14.91 7.75
C GLU A 144 0.43 -13.51 8.20
N ASN A 145 1.02 -13.43 9.42
CA ASN A 145 1.83 -12.30 9.82
C ASN A 145 3.21 -12.41 9.15
N THR A 146 3.48 -11.51 8.21
CA THR A 146 4.70 -11.55 7.42
C THR A 146 5.90 -10.83 8.05
N ASN A 147 5.74 -10.30 9.28
CA ASN A 147 6.85 -9.81 10.08
C ASN A 147 7.74 -10.92 10.62
N TYR A 148 7.17 -12.10 10.86
CA TYR A 148 7.81 -13.18 11.58
C TYR A 148 7.99 -14.40 10.69
N LEU A 149 9.10 -15.11 10.89
CA LEU A 149 9.37 -16.40 10.24
C LEU A 149 9.15 -17.52 11.23
N GLY A 150 8.02 -18.22 11.11
CA GLY A 150 7.81 -19.49 11.79
C GLY A 150 8.65 -20.62 11.18
N SER A 151 8.56 -21.81 11.77
CA SER A 151 9.25 -23.02 11.26
C SER A 151 8.91 -23.28 9.80
N GLY A 152 9.93 -23.57 9.01
CA GLY A 152 9.78 -23.84 7.57
C GLY A 152 9.54 -22.63 6.68
N LYS A 153 9.55 -21.41 7.24
CA LYS A 153 9.41 -20.17 6.49
C LYS A 153 10.77 -19.50 6.27
N HIS A 154 10.88 -18.71 5.21
CA HIS A 154 12.12 -18.04 4.85
C HIS A 154 11.85 -16.68 4.21
N TYR A 155 12.88 -15.83 4.17
CA TYR A 155 12.90 -14.61 3.37
C TYR A 155 13.35 -14.93 1.95
N VAL A 156 12.77 -14.22 1.00
CA VAL A 156 13.16 -14.27 -0.41
C VAL A 156 13.57 -12.88 -0.85
N ARG A 157 14.75 -12.79 -1.48
CA ARG A 157 15.25 -11.55 -2.05
C ARG A 157 14.55 -11.24 -3.35
N MET A 158 13.85 -10.11 -3.40
CA MET A 158 13.18 -9.59 -4.57
C MET A 158 13.92 -8.34 -5.05
N MET A 159 14.44 -8.38 -6.27
CA MET A 159 15.26 -7.31 -6.83
C MET A 159 14.37 -6.22 -7.45
N THR A 160 14.73 -4.97 -7.21
CA THR A 160 14.13 -3.81 -7.88
C THR A 160 14.74 -3.68 -9.29
N PRO A 161 13.94 -3.70 -10.35
CA PRO A 161 14.44 -3.48 -11.69
C PRO A 161 15.26 -2.18 -11.77
N HIS A 162 16.34 -2.20 -12.54
CA HIS A 162 17.25 -1.05 -12.74
C HIS A 162 17.89 -0.50 -11.44
N GLY A 163 17.86 -1.28 -10.34
CA GLY A 163 18.55 -0.97 -9.10
C GLY A 163 17.79 -0.10 -8.10
N GLY A 164 16.59 0.38 -8.47
CA GLY A 164 15.75 1.20 -7.58
C GLY A 164 16.29 2.59 -7.25
N HIS A 165 15.52 3.34 -6.47
CA HIS A 165 15.89 4.68 -6.00
C HIS A 165 16.69 4.66 -4.70
N ILE A 166 16.28 3.85 -3.72
CA ILE A 166 16.94 3.69 -2.41
C ILE A 166 17.50 2.30 -2.25
N PHE A 167 16.76 1.24 -2.63
CA PHE A 167 17.17 -0.14 -2.47
C PHE A 167 17.13 -0.88 -3.81
N ARG A 168 18.20 -1.61 -4.09
CA ARG A 168 18.25 -2.49 -5.28
C ARG A 168 17.44 -3.79 -5.12
N GLY A 169 16.88 -4.03 -3.94
CA GLY A 169 16.04 -5.18 -3.63
C GLY A 169 15.68 -5.25 -2.17
N PHE A 170 14.74 -6.14 -1.85
CA PHE A 170 14.19 -6.33 -0.52
C PHE A 170 14.14 -7.81 -0.16
N ASP A 171 14.46 -8.15 1.07
CA ASP A 171 14.22 -9.46 1.63
C ASP A 171 12.82 -9.47 2.27
N LEU A 172 11.91 -10.20 1.62
CA LEU A 172 10.48 -10.26 1.96
C LEU A 172 10.12 -11.68 2.40
N ASN A 173 9.04 -11.82 3.17
CA ASN A 173 8.53 -13.13 3.53
C ASN A 173 8.19 -13.95 2.26
N HIS A 174 8.50 -15.25 2.29
CA HIS A 174 8.31 -16.17 1.17
C HIS A 174 6.87 -16.13 0.58
N SER A 175 5.85 -15.78 1.38
CA SER A 175 4.48 -15.66 0.88
C SER A 175 4.34 -14.74 -0.32
N TYR A 176 5.17 -13.71 -0.40
CA TYR A 176 5.17 -12.78 -1.54
C TYR A 176 5.83 -13.36 -2.79
N SER A 177 6.68 -14.39 -2.67
CA SER A 177 7.27 -15.09 -3.81
C SER A 177 6.47 -16.34 -4.21
N ASP A 178 5.92 -17.05 -3.21
CA ASP A 178 5.23 -18.33 -3.39
C ASP A 178 3.76 -18.16 -3.81
N CYS A 179 3.46 -17.10 -4.53
CA CYS A 179 2.13 -16.86 -5.07
C CYS A 179 2.20 -16.49 -6.56
N ASP A 180 1.17 -16.93 -7.28
CA ASP A 180 0.98 -16.60 -8.69
C ASP A 180 0.39 -15.20 -8.87
N VAL A 181 -0.43 -14.75 -7.91
CA VAL A 181 -1.14 -13.47 -7.95
C VAL A 181 -0.97 -12.72 -6.65
N PHE A 182 -0.48 -11.50 -6.74
CA PHE A 182 -0.37 -10.58 -5.60
C PHE A 182 -1.40 -9.47 -5.72
N VAL A 183 -2.24 -9.32 -4.69
CA VAL A 183 -3.35 -8.37 -4.60
C VAL A 183 -3.09 -7.39 -3.46
N SER A 184 -3.28 -6.10 -3.72
CA SER A 184 -3.26 -5.05 -2.69
C SER A 184 -4.68 -4.54 -2.46
N ILE A 185 -5.25 -4.75 -1.27
CA ILE A 185 -6.51 -4.13 -0.86
C ILE A 185 -6.19 -2.99 0.10
N ALA A 186 -6.28 -1.77 -0.40
CA ALA A 186 -5.89 -0.55 0.30
C ALA A 186 -7.11 0.28 0.71
N LYS A 187 -6.85 1.27 1.58
CA LYS A 187 -7.82 2.30 1.97
C LYS A 187 -7.58 3.59 1.19
N LEU A 188 -8.66 4.23 0.74
CA LEU A 188 -8.63 5.53 0.06
C LEU A 188 -8.40 6.64 1.10
N LYS A 189 -7.16 7.02 1.37
CA LYS A 189 -6.82 8.02 2.41
C LYS A 189 -5.56 8.81 2.08
N GLU A 190 -5.46 10.02 2.63
CA GLU A 190 -4.22 10.79 2.62
C GLU A 190 -3.14 10.14 3.49
N HIS A 191 -1.89 10.59 3.33
CA HIS A 191 -0.74 10.13 4.10
C HIS A 191 0.29 11.26 4.23
N VAL A 192 0.78 11.51 5.44
CA VAL A 192 1.66 12.65 5.72
C VAL A 192 3.01 12.57 5.02
N THR A 193 3.54 11.38 4.75
CA THR A 193 4.87 11.19 4.15
C THR A 193 4.87 10.78 2.68
N THR A 194 3.71 10.51 2.09
CA THR A 194 3.57 10.08 0.68
C THR A 194 2.38 10.73 -0.03
N GLY A 195 1.77 11.75 0.58
CA GLY A 195 0.54 12.38 0.06
C GLY A 195 -0.69 11.49 0.17
N VAL A 196 -0.62 10.27 -0.33
CA VAL A 196 -1.71 9.28 -0.32
C VAL A 196 -1.23 7.89 0.09
N THR A 197 -2.13 7.08 0.65
CA THR A 197 -1.84 5.67 0.96
C THR A 197 -2.01 4.81 -0.29
N LEU A 198 -3.20 4.58 -0.75
CA LEU A 198 -3.59 3.82 -1.94
C LEU A 198 -2.87 2.45 -2.07
N SER A 199 -2.84 1.87 -3.28
CA SER A 199 -2.37 0.50 -3.46
C SER A 199 -0.86 0.33 -3.30
N MET A 200 -0.06 1.28 -3.80
CA MET A 200 1.40 1.19 -3.73
C MET A 200 1.91 1.43 -2.31
N LYS A 201 1.45 2.50 -1.61
CA LYS A 201 1.89 2.77 -0.25
C LYS A 201 1.43 1.69 0.75
N ASN A 202 0.30 1.03 0.48
CA ASN A 202 -0.10 -0.15 1.25
C ASN A 202 1.01 -1.23 1.25
N CYS A 203 1.72 -1.39 0.13
CA CYS A 203 2.82 -2.36 0.02
C CYS A 203 4.09 -1.97 0.80
N PHE A 204 4.20 -0.77 1.36
CA PHE A 204 5.25 -0.47 2.34
C PHE A 204 5.18 -1.44 3.54
N GLY A 205 4.00 -1.91 3.91
CA GLY A 205 3.75 -2.89 4.95
C GLY A 205 4.05 -4.35 4.56
N ILE A 206 4.70 -4.65 3.41
CA ILE A 206 5.22 -5.99 3.12
C ILE A 206 6.65 -6.19 3.65
N THR A 207 7.33 -5.12 4.04
CA THR A 207 8.66 -5.17 4.62
C THR A 207 8.61 -5.66 6.07
N PRO A 208 9.29 -6.77 6.41
CA PRO A 208 9.25 -7.30 7.77
C PRO A 208 9.99 -6.40 8.76
N CYS A 209 9.38 -6.11 9.91
CA CYS A 209 10.02 -5.34 10.97
C CYS A 209 11.21 -6.06 11.61
N THR A 210 11.33 -7.37 11.42
CA THR A 210 12.49 -8.17 11.84
C THR A 210 13.78 -7.81 11.08
N ILE A 211 13.65 -7.23 9.87
CA ILE A 211 14.77 -6.77 9.03
C ILE A 211 14.81 -5.23 8.97
N TYR A 212 13.65 -4.60 8.73
CA TYR A 212 13.51 -3.16 8.43
C TYR A 212 12.91 -2.36 9.58
N GLY A 213 12.70 -2.99 10.75
CA GLY A 213 12.21 -2.33 11.96
C GLY A 213 13.32 -1.67 12.77
N ASP A 214 12.94 -0.75 13.66
CA ASP A 214 13.88 -0.06 14.56
C ASP A 214 14.60 -1.01 15.52
N GLY A 215 13.93 -2.08 15.94
CA GLY A 215 14.47 -3.14 16.80
C GLY A 215 15.05 -4.34 16.03
N ALA A 216 15.25 -4.25 14.72
CA ALA A 216 15.85 -5.35 13.95
C ALA A 216 17.31 -5.59 14.34
N GLY A 217 17.77 -6.85 14.33
CA GLY A 217 19.17 -7.19 14.59
C GLY A 217 20.12 -6.53 13.58
N ILE A 218 21.35 -6.22 14.00
CA ILE A 218 22.34 -5.55 13.13
C ILE A 218 22.87 -6.55 12.08
N GLN A 219 23.26 -7.74 12.51
CA GLN A 219 23.83 -8.77 11.62
C GLN A 219 22.73 -9.67 11.04
N GLU A 220 21.82 -10.13 11.89
CA GLU A 220 20.74 -11.04 11.54
C GLU A 220 19.38 -10.40 11.83
N PRO A 221 18.30 -10.87 11.16
CA PRO A 221 16.95 -10.44 11.49
C PRO A 221 16.63 -10.61 12.96
N GLY A 222 15.87 -9.69 13.53
CA GLY A 222 15.39 -9.82 14.89
C GLY A 222 14.40 -10.99 15.06
N VAL A 223 14.42 -11.66 16.20
CA VAL A 223 13.50 -12.76 16.50
C VAL A 223 12.08 -12.22 16.72
N VAL A 224 11.97 -11.05 17.35
CA VAL A 224 10.70 -10.38 17.63
C VAL A 224 10.71 -9.02 16.93
N PRO A 225 9.75 -8.75 16.03
CA PRO A 225 9.65 -7.45 15.38
C PRO A 225 9.33 -6.37 16.43
N ARG A 226 10.08 -5.26 16.39
CA ARG A 226 9.89 -4.13 17.33
C ARG A 226 10.03 -2.80 16.61
N GLY A 227 9.33 -1.80 17.14
CA GLY A 227 9.39 -0.44 16.66
C GLY A 227 8.79 -0.22 15.28
N GLY A 228 8.87 1.00 14.82
CA GLY A 228 8.50 1.38 13.47
C GLY A 228 9.49 0.85 12.43
N ARG A 229 9.35 1.34 11.21
CA ARG A 229 10.26 1.03 10.10
C ARG A 229 11.19 2.20 9.82
N GLY A 230 11.87 2.72 10.85
CA GLY A 230 12.80 3.85 10.77
C GLY A 230 13.85 3.72 9.67
N PRO A 231 14.50 2.54 9.48
CA PRO A 231 15.45 2.30 8.40
C PRO A 231 14.93 2.70 7.02
N ILE A 232 13.65 2.44 6.75
CA ILE A 232 13.04 2.75 5.44
C ILE A 232 12.14 4.00 5.46
N HIS A 233 11.84 4.58 6.65
CA HIS A 233 11.18 5.89 6.75
C HIS A 233 12.17 7.04 6.66
N SER A 234 13.11 7.10 7.58
CA SER A 234 14.07 8.20 7.71
C SER A 234 15.53 7.78 7.48
N GLY A 235 15.78 6.48 7.36
CA GLY A 235 17.14 5.97 7.21
C GLY A 235 17.99 6.18 8.47
N ASN A 236 17.35 6.13 9.65
CA ASN A 236 18.02 6.31 10.94
C ASN A 236 19.12 5.24 11.19
N ARG A 237 19.05 4.12 10.50
CA ARG A 237 20.06 3.05 10.43
C ARG A 237 19.90 2.25 9.14
N GLN A 238 20.88 1.42 8.83
CA GLN A 238 20.75 0.43 7.77
C GLN A 238 19.87 -0.75 8.22
N PRO A 239 19.22 -1.47 7.28
CA PRO A 239 18.62 -2.79 7.55
C PRO A 239 19.63 -3.77 8.16
N SER A 240 19.16 -4.94 8.64
CA SER A 240 20.06 -6.04 9.05
C SER A 240 21.04 -6.37 7.93
N ALA A 241 22.30 -6.64 8.28
CA ALA A 241 23.38 -6.88 7.31
C ALA A 241 23.13 -8.09 6.40
N SER A 242 22.24 -9.01 6.78
CA SER A 242 21.75 -10.11 5.93
C SER A 242 20.91 -9.62 4.74
N ALA A 243 20.33 -8.42 4.80
CA ALA A 243 19.60 -7.78 3.71
C ALA A 243 20.52 -6.86 2.90
N LEU A 244 20.01 -6.37 1.75
CA LEU A 244 20.75 -5.40 0.94
C LEU A 244 20.75 -4.03 1.62
N PRO A 245 21.92 -3.35 1.65
CA PRO A 245 22.02 -1.98 2.14
C PRO A 245 21.38 -0.98 1.14
N GLU A 246 21.25 0.26 1.57
CA GLU A 246 20.91 1.37 0.67
C GLU A 246 21.94 1.51 -0.46
N ASN A 247 21.47 1.97 -1.63
CA ASN A 247 22.33 2.28 -2.77
C ASN A 247 23.29 3.44 -2.45
N ASP A 248 22.78 4.47 -1.76
CA ASP A 248 23.55 5.64 -1.36
C ASP A 248 23.25 5.98 0.12
N PRO A 249 24.16 5.61 1.05
CA PRO A 249 24.03 5.96 2.46
C PRO A 249 24.09 7.45 2.76
N SER A 250 24.51 8.30 1.81
CA SER A 250 24.53 9.75 1.94
C SER A 250 23.22 10.42 1.53
N SER A 251 22.26 9.65 0.99
CA SER A 251 20.95 10.15 0.55
C SER A 251 20.20 10.89 1.68
N PRO A 252 19.34 11.87 1.36
CA PRO A 252 18.59 12.63 2.35
C PRO A 252 17.83 11.74 3.35
N ARG A 253 17.89 12.09 4.64
CA ARG A 253 17.21 11.38 5.76
C ARG A 253 15.81 11.93 6.05
N ASP A 254 15.23 12.67 5.12
CA ASP A 254 13.86 13.17 5.16
C ASP A 254 12.87 12.09 4.72
N ALA A 255 11.83 11.85 5.52
CA ALA A 255 10.81 10.84 5.23
C ALA A 255 10.01 11.15 3.95
N GLY A 256 9.77 12.42 3.64
CA GLY A 256 9.10 12.83 2.41
C GLY A 256 9.94 12.64 1.14
N TYR A 257 11.26 12.49 1.28
CA TYR A 257 12.15 12.06 0.21
C TYR A 257 12.22 10.52 0.11
N ARG A 258 12.39 9.84 1.25
CA ARG A 258 12.71 8.40 1.30
C ARG A 258 11.50 7.51 1.08
N VAL A 259 10.41 7.74 1.84
CA VAL A 259 9.26 6.84 1.81
C VAL A 259 8.66 6.70 0.42
N PRO A 260 8.44 7.78 -0.37
CA PRO A 260 7.95 7.65 -1.74
C PRO A 260 8.85 6.79 -2.63
N ARG A 261 10.19 6.92 -2.49
CA ARG A 261 11.19 6.14 -3.24
C ARG A 261 11.17 4.67 -2.84
N VAL A 262 11.14 4.38 -1.54
CA VAL A 262 11.03 2.99 -1.05
C VAL A 262 9.74 2.33 -1.51
N VAL A 263 8.62 3.07 -1.54
CA VAL A 263 7.34 2.56 -2.05
C VAL A 263 7.41 2.26 -3.55
N ALA A 264 8.02 3.13 -4.34
CA ALA A 264 8.23 2.91 -5.77
C ALA A 264 9.14 1.69 -6.02
N ASP A 265 10.24 1.58 -5.26
CA ASP A 265 11.16 0.44 -5.32
C ASP A 265 10.45 -0.88 -4.98
N LEU A 266 9.61 -0.90 -3.93
CA LEU A 266 8.82 -2.08 -3.55
C LEU A 266 7.79 -2.47 -4.61
N ALA A 267 7.08 -1.48 -5.18
CA ALA A 267 6.10 -1.73 -6.24
C ALA A 267 6.75 -2.29 -7.51
N ALA A 268 7.99 -1.91 -7.79
CA ALA A 268 8.78 -2.44 -8.89
C ALA A 268 9.37 -3.83 -8.56
N ALA A 269 9.86 -4.05 -7.32
CA ALA A 269 10.42 -5.33 -6.88
C ALA A 269 9.36 -6.43 -6.76
N ARG A 270 8.15 -6.07 -6.28
CA ARG A 270 7.01 -7.00 -6.17
C ARG A 270 5.79 -6.43 -6.89
N PRO A 271 5.60 -6.70 -8.18
CA PRO A 271 4.47 -6.20 -8.95
C PRO A 271 3.11 -6.59 -8.35
N ILE A 272 2.19 -5.63 -8.30
CA ILE A 272 0.81 -5.83 -7.89
C ILE A 272 0.00 -6.21 -9.13
N HIS A 273 -0.67 -7.37 -9.09
CA HIS A 273 -1.48 -7.88 -10.20
C HIS A 273 -2.92 -7.38 -10.19
N LEU A 274 -3.42 -7.03 -8.99
CA LEU A 274 -4.73 -6.42 -8.80
C LEU A 274 -4.67 -5.47 -7.60
N ALA A 275 -4.98 -4.22 -7.84
CA ALA A 275 -5.17 -3.21 -6.82
C ALA A 275 -6.67 -3.00 -6.59
N ILE A 276 -7.11 -2.99 -5.32
CA ILE A 276 -8.48 -2.69 -4.91
C ILE A 276 -8.38 -1.61 -3.83
N ILE A 277 -9.18 -0.54 -3.97
CA ILE A 277 -9.16 0.58 -3.04
C ILE A 277 -10.55 0.75 -2.45
N ASP A 278 -10.64 0.53 -1.15
CA ASP A 278 -11.82 0.77 -0.33
C ASP A 278 -11.92 2.26 0.01
N GLY A 279 -12.86 2.95 -0.59
CA GLY A 279 -13.22 4.33 -0.36
C GLY A 279 -14.68 4.50 0.05
N ILE A 280 -15.33 3.47 0.61
CA ILE A 280 -16.71 3.60 1.09
C ILE A 280 -16.73 4.52 2.32
N GLU A 281 -15.98 4.17 3.35
CA GLU A 281 -15.70 5.02 4.52
C GLU A 281 -14.18 5.14 4.69
N SER A 282 -13.71 6.30 5.15
CA SER A 282 -12.27 6.57 5.28
C SER A 282 -12.00 7.73 6.23
N ILE A 283 -10.75 8.21 6.20
CA ILE A 283 -10.30 9.45 6.86
C ILE A 283 -9.57 10.35 5.87
N ASN A 284 -9.56 11.64 6.15
CA ASN A 284 -8.70 12.61 5.47
C ASN A 284 -7.61 13.15 6.41
N ARG A 285 -6.70 14.00 5.88
CA ARG A 285 -5.61 14.70 6.57
C ARG A 285 -4.47 13.81 7.08
N GLY A 286 -4.51 12.51 6.89
CA GLY A 286 -3.46 11.60 7.33
C GLY A 286 -3.85 10.14 7.23
N GLU A 287 -2.96 9.27 7.68
CA GLU A 287 -3.05 7.82 7.50
C GLU A 287 -3.63 7.05 8.68
N GLY A 288 -3.84 7.70 9.83
CA GLY A 288 -4.34 6.99 11.01
C GLY A 288 -4.70 7.91 12.17
N ALA A 289 -5.27 7.33 13.22
CA ALA A 289 -5.78 8.03 14.40
C ALA A 289 -4.72 8.79 15.21
N TRP A 290 -3.44 8.45 15.03
CA TRP A 290 -2.30 9.14 15.67
C TRP A 290 -1.94 10.48 15.02
N ILE A 291 -2.52 10.80 13.86
CA ILE A 291 -2.31 12.09 13.20
C ILE A 291 -3.35 13.08 13.71
N ARG A 292 -2.85 14.19 14.25
CA ARG A 292 -3.73 15.25 14.77
C ARG A 292 -4.59 15.86 13.67
N GLY A 293 -5.89 15.95 13.89
CA GLY A 293 -6.82 16.64 13.01
C GLY A 293 -7.37 15.78 11.88
N VAL A 294 -7.11 14.47 11.86
CA VAL A 294 -7.81 13.56 10.94
C VAL A 294 -9.31 13.55 11.21
N LEU A 295 -10.09 13.44 10.16
CA LEU A 295 -11.56 13.44 10.22
C LEU A 295 -12.09 12.23 9.43
N PRO A 296 -13.17 11.57 9.91
CA PRO A 296 -13.85 10.55 9.13
C PRO A 296 -14.54 11.16 7.92
N VAL A 297 -14.49 10.46 6.78
CA VAL A 297 -15.13 10.85 5.52
C VAL A 297 -15.81 9.65 4.87
N GLN A 298 -16.79 9.91 4.01
CA GLN A 298 -17.56 8.88 3.30
C GLN A 298 -17.56 9.15 1.78
N PRO A 299 -16.49 8.86 1.06
CA PRO A 299 -16.44 9.03 -0.39
C PRO A 299 -17.44 8.13 -1.14
N ARG A 300 -17.81 6.97 -0.56
CA ARG A 300 -18.78 6.01 -1.12
C ARG A 300 -18.39 5.52 -2.50
N VAL A 301 -17.12 5.10 -2.65
CA VAL A 301 -16.54 4.66 -3.90
C VAL A 301 -15.65 3.43 -3.69
N LEU A 302 -15.61 2.57 -4.70
CA LEU A 302 -14.65 1.49 -4.86
C LEU A 302 -13.86 1.72 -6.15
N ILE A 303 -12.57 1.41 -6.14
CA ILE A 303 -11.70 1.53 -7.31
C ILE A 303 -10.88 0.26 -7.42
N ALA A 304 -10.74 -0.29 -8.64
CA ALA A 304 -9.89 -1.46 -8.87
C ALA A 304 -9.21 -1.38 -10.24
N GLY A 305 -8.01 -1.95 -10.36
CA GLY A 305 -7.28 -2.01 -11.62
C GLY A 305 -6.13 -3.01 -11.58
N LEU A 306 -5.63 -3.40 -12.76
CA LEU A 306 -4.58 -4.41 -12.92
C LEU A 306 -3.17 -3.79 -12.92
N ASN A 307 -3.06 -2.47 -12.87
CA ASN A 307 -1.80 -1.73 -12.72
C ASN A 307 -1.90 -0.77 -11.54
N PRO A 308 -0.99 -0.82 -10.55
CA PRO A 308 -1.09 -0.03 -9.33
C PRO A 308 -0.93 1.48 -9.59
N VAL A 309 -0.07 1.91 -10.50
CA VAL A 309 0.12 3.34 -10.80
C VAL A 309 -1.12 3.92 -11.45
N CYS A 310 -1.69 3.23 -12.45
CA CYS A 310 -2.94 3.64 -13.09
C CYS A 310 -4.10 3.70 -12.07
N THR A 311 -4.20 2.69 -11.20
CA THR A 311 -5.26 2.63 -10.17
C THR A 311 -5.12 3.76 -9.16
N ASP A 312 -3.90 4.02 -8.68
CA ASP A 312 -3.61 5.09 -7.73
C ASP A 312 -3.79 6.48 -8.35
N ALA A 313 -3.48 6.65 -9.66
CA ALA A 313 -3.75 7.89 -10.39
C ALA A 313 -5.25 8.22 -10.47
N VAL A 314 -6.07 7.21 -10.82
CA VAL A 314 -7.53 7.37 -10.85
C VAL A 314 -8.07 7.64 -9.45
N ALA A 315 -7.56 6.95 -8.43
CA ALA A 315 -7.95 7.16 -7.04
C ALA A 315 -7.61 8.59 -6.56
N MET A 316 -6.43 9.12 -6.89
CA MET A 316 -6.06 10.51 -6.61
C MET A 316 -7.04 11.50 -7.26
N ALA A 317 -7.39 11.30 -8.53
CA ALA A 317 -8.36 12.14 -9.23
C ALA A 317 -9.75 12.08 -8.57
N VAL A 318 -10.19 10.89 -8.13
CA VAL A 318 -11.43 10.71 -7.35
C VAL A 318 -11.35 11.44 -6.00
N MET A 319 -10.18 11.47 -5.34
CA MET A 319 -9.95 12.25 -4.12
C MET A 319 -9.93 13.78 -4.35
N GLY A 320 -9.92 14.22 -5.60
CA GLY A 320 -9.86 15.64 -5.97
C GLY A 320 -8.45 16.18 -6.18
N PHE A 321 -7.43 15.29 -6.26
CA PHE A 321 -6.04 15.66 -6.50
C PHE A 321 -5.65 15.49 -7.98
N GLU A 322 -4.60 16.21 -8.40
CA GLU A 322 -4.00 16.09 -9.72
C GLU A 322 -2.95 14.96 -9.72
N PRO A 323 -3.14 13.84 -10.47
CA PRO A 323 -2.17 12.74 -10.49
C PRO A 323 -0.78 13.13 -11.02
N MET A 324 -0.72 14.18 -11.86
CA MET A 324 0.54 14.71 -12.37
C MET A 324 1.25 15.65 -11.40
N ALA A 325 0.64 15.98 -10.25
CA ALA A 325 1.28 16.80 -9.22
C ALA A 325 2.58 16.16 -8.71
N ASP A 326 3.48 17.00 -8.25
CA ASP A 326 4.75 16.63 -7.64
C ASP A 326 5.00 17.43 -6.37
N ARG A 327 6.17 17.27 -5.74
CA ARG A 327 6.56 17.99 -4.51
C ARG A 327 6.23 19.48 -4.60
N GLY A 328 5.53 19.99 -3.58
CA GLY A 328 5.01 21.37 -3.53
C GLY A 328 3.55 21.52 -3.97
N GLY A 329 2.99 20.58 -4.73
CA GLY A 329 1.59 20.52 -5.12
C GLY A 329 0.79 19.51 -4.30
N ALA A 330 -0.50 19.78 -4.04
CA ALA A 330 -1.35 18.84 -3.29
C ALA A 330 -1.52 17.49 -4.04
N PRO A 331 -1.42 16.35 -3.35
CA PRO A 331 -1.21 16.11 -1.91
C PRO A 331 0.26 15.96 -1.51
N PHE A 332 1.21 16.36 -2.35
CA PHE A 332 2.66 16.15 -2.19
C PHE A 332 3.38 17.40 -1.68
N GLU A 333 2.74 18.21 -0.85
CA GLU A 333 3.33 19.48 -0.37
C GLU A 333 4.67 19.30 0.34
N ARG A 334 4.87 18.16 1.01
CA ARG A 334 6.06 17.87 1.83
C ARG A 334 6.80 16.60 1.43
N CYS A 335 6.41 15.98 0.31
CA CYS A 335 7.01 14.73 -0.14
C CYS A 335 7.08 14.69 -1.67
N ASP A 336 7.86 13.76 -2.21
CA ASP A 336 7.86 13.50 -3.65
C ASP A 336 6.65 12.65 -4.05
N SER A 337 6.26 12.72 -5.33
CA SER A 337 5.18 11.92 -5.87
C SER A 337 5.60 10.46 -6.03
N THR A 338 4.98 9.56 -5.26
CA THR A 338 5.17 8.11 -5.39
C THR A 338 4.80 7.63 -6.80
N LEU A 339 3.76 8.23 -7.40
CA LEU A 339 3.31 7.86 -8.74
C LEU A 339 4.37 8.19 -9.80
N ARG A 340 4.98 9.39 -9.73
CA ARG A 340 6.07 9.79 -10.63
C ARG A 340 7.26 8.83 -10.50
N LEU A 341 7.68 8.57 -9.27
CA LEU A 341 8.84 7.70 -9.01
C LEU A 341 8.60 6.26 -9.50
N ALA A 342 7.38 5.72 -9.33
CA ALA A 342 7.02 4.41 -9.85
C ALA A 342 6.93 4.40 -11.40
N GLU A 343 6.42 5.48 -12.01
CA GLU A 343 6.43 5.66 -13.47
C GLU A 343 7.85 5.73 -14.02
N GLU A 344 8.77 6.38 -13.32
CA GLU A 344 10.21 6.42 -13.67
C GLU A 344 10.86 5.03 -13.64
N LEU A 345 10.38 4.10 -12.82
CA LEU A 345 10.81 2.70 -12.78
C LEU A 345 10.06 1.80 -13.78
N GLY A 346 9.17 2.38 -14.59
CA GLY A 346 8.41 1.63 -15.60
C GLY A 346 7.28 0.78 -15.03
N VAL A 347 6.82 1.02 -13.78
CA VAL A 347 5.75 0.24 -13.14
C VAL A 347 4.40 0.49 -13.81
N GLY A 348 4.11 1.73 -14.20
CA GLY A 348 2.86 2.11 -14.86
C GLY A 348 2.80 3.60 -15.15
N SER A 349 1.72 4.07 -15.78
CA SER A 349 1.52 5.48 -16.11
C SER A 349 0.53 6.15 -15.17
N ARG A 350 0.81 7.39 -14.79
CA ARG A 350 -0.09 8.28 -14.03
C ARG A 350 -0.89 9.26 -14.90
N ASP A 351 -0.68 9.22 -16.22
CA ASP A 351 -1.39 10.09 -17.16
C ASP A 351 -2.81 9.59 -17.44
N LEU A 352 -3.81 10.26 -16.87
CA LEU A 352 -5.23 9.91 -17.01
C LEU A 352 -5.71 9.90 -18.48
N ARG A 353 -5.05 10.62 -19.40
CA ARG A 353 -5.41 10.63 -20.83
C ARG A 353 -5.14 9.29 -21.51
N ARG A 354 -4.26 8.46 -20.90
CA ARG A 354 -3.87 7.14 -21.39
C ARG A 354 -4.62 6.00 -20.68
N ILE A 355 -5.32 6.30 -19.58
CA ILE A 355 -5.96 5.30 -18.73
C ILE A 355 -7.44 5.22 -19.08
N GLU A 356 -7.90 4.05 -19.52
CA GLU A 356 -9.31 3.78 -19.71
C GLU A 356 -10.03 3.69 -18.37
N ILE A 357 -11.10 4.47 -18.20
CA ILE A 357 -11.95 4.43 -16.99
C ILE A 357 -13.23 3.68 -17.32
N VAL A 358 -13.45 2.53 -16.70
CA VAL A 358 -14.66 1.74 -16.84
C VAL A 358 -15.57 1.89 -15.61
N GLY A 359 -16.89 1.82 -15.83
CA GLY A 359 -17.89 2.02 -14.78
C GLY A 359 -18.24 3.51 -14.57
N ALA A 360 -18.14 4.02 -13.37
CA ALA A 360 -18.52 5.40 -13.07
C ALA A 360 -17.42 6.40 -13.54
N PRO A 361 -17.76 7.44 -14.28
CA PRO A 361 -16.80 8.51 -14.61
C PRO A 361 -16.22 9.17 -13.35
N ILE A 362 -14.93 9.54 -13.37
CA ILE A 362 -14.26 10.21 -12.26
C ILE A 362 -15.08 11.40 -11.75
N ALA A 363 -15.61 12.24 -12.63
CA ALA A 363 -16.39 13.42 -12.26
C ALA A 363 -17.63 13.08 -11.38
N LYS A 364 -18.26 11.92 -11.59
CA LYS A 364 -19.39 11.44 -10.79
C LYS A 364 -18.97 10.73 -9.49
N ALA A 365 -17.76 10.18 -9.46
CA ALA A 365 -17.20 9.49 -8.31
C ALA A 365 -16.42 10.44 -7.38
N ARG A 366 -16.05 11.62 -7.86
CA ARG A 366 -15.19 12.58 -7.15
C ARG A 366 -15.75 12.95 -5.78
N PHE A 367 -14.87 12.87 -4.79
CA PHE A 367 -15.06 13.36 -3.44
C PHE A 367 -13.82 14.19 -3.08
N ASP A 368 -14.01 15.51 -2.97
CA ASP A 368 -12.90 16.42 -2.70
C ASP A 368 -12.49 16.35 -1.23
N PHE A 369 -11.40 15.66 -0.95
CA PHE A 369 -10.84 15.48 0.40
C PHE A 369 -10.48 16.81 1.06
N ARG A 370 -10.09 17.82 0.29
CA ARG A 370 -9.70 19.15 0.80
C ARG A 370 -10.90 20.06 1.11
N SER A 371 -12.03 19.88 0.46
CA SER A 371 -13.24 20.66 0.76
C SER A 371 -13.74 20.41 2.19
N THR A 372 -13.49 19.24 2.74
CA THR A 372 -13.87 18.89 4.10
C THR A 372 -13.03 19.61 5.17
N TRP A 373 -11.80 20.05 4.84
CA TRP A 373 -10.95 20.80 5.75
C TRP A 373 -11.53 22.17 6.08
N LYS A 374 -11.98 22.91 5.06
CA LYS A 374 -12.59 24.24 5.20
C LYS A 374 -13.85 24.22 6.05
N LYS A 375 -14.68 23.19 5.90
CA LYS A 375 -15.90 23.02 6.69
C LYS A 375 -15.60 22.79 8.17
N ALA A 376 -14.59 21.97 8.50
CA ALA A 376 -14.21 21.70 9.88
C ALA A 376 -13.64 22.95 10.56
N GLU A 377 -12.84 23.76 9.85
CA GLU A 377 -12.27 25.02 10.37
C GLU A 377 -13.35 26.08 10.62
N SER A 378 -14.36 26.16 9.76
CA SER A 378 -15.48 27.08 9.91
C SER A 378 -16.46 26.67 11.01
N SER A 379 -16.51 25.42 11.40
CA SER A 379 -17.42 24.89 12.44
C SER A 379 -16.87 25.01 13.86
N VAL A 380 -15.59 25.37 14.04
CA VAL A 380 -15.01 25.61 15.37
C VAL A 380 -15.42 26.99 15.86
N PRO A 381 -16.20 27.12 16.95
CA PRO A 381 -16.55 28.40 17.50
C PRO A 381 -15.31 29.25 17.79
N ALA A 382 -15.37 30.55 17.49
CA ALA A 382 -14.23 31.47 17.66
C ALA A 382 -13.65 31.46 19.09
N ARG A 383 -14.44 31.10 20.09
CA ARG A 383 -14.05 30.97 21.50
C ARG A 383 -13.19 29.72 21.83
N MET A 384 -13.12 28.72 20.91
CA MET A 384 -12.31 27.52 21.09
C MET A 384 -10.99 27.55 20.29
N ARG A 385 -10.66 28.67 19.66
CA ARG A 385 -9.34 28.86 19.03
C ARG A 385 -8.32 29.16 20.15
N PHE A 386 -7.62 28.16 20.61
CA PHE A 386 -6.49 28.38 21.51
C PHE A 386 -5.42 29.18 20.75
N PRO A 387 -4.88 30.27 21.33
CA PRO A 387 -3.72 30.92 20.76
C PRO A 387 -2.55 29.92 20.71
N GLY A 388 -1.84 29.90 19.58
CA GLY A 388 -0.71 29.03 19.30
C GLY A 388 0.51 29.25 20.19
#